data_681b7c85a203407c96644b46cc187189
#
_entry.id   681b7c85a203407c96644b46cc187189
#
_cell.length_a   1.000
_cell.length_b   1.000
_cell.length_c   1.000
_cell.angle_alpha   90.00
_cell.angle_beta   90.00
_cell.angle_gamma   90.00
#
_symmetry.space_group_name_H-M   'P 1'
#
loop_
_entity.id
_entity.type
_entity.pdbx_description
1 polymer ?
#
loop_
_entity_poly.entity_id
_entity_poly.type
_entity_poly.pdbx_seq_one_letter_code
_entity_poly.pdbx_strand_id
1 'polypeptide(L)'
;MRFDAEVILNAEQSKTAHLLLQGLIDGARLAGVRVTVSERYSGAAPWLMLWGVGREAPLIAREQHLAAGGRVIHWDMGYIGRGKIDAHCRVCIDHDHPWRLFERTRPDPARWETFGLDLREDASPDGHIVVACLGRKSVKMLGLEGWEDRAIKRLRQRFPGADIVRREKPTSRHVSVPPIEDVIRGARLVVCRHSNCAIDAAIAGVPFECEDGAAYWLAQRDFTPDNRLDFLRRLCWWQWRHDEAPLAWEFIKEMLCD
;
A
#
# COMPACT_ATOMS: atom_id res chain seq x y z
N MET A 1 4.47 21.51 -19.55
CA MET A 1 5.44 20.42 -19.27
C MET A 1 5.03 19.22 -20.09
N ARG A 2 5.96 18.49 -20.73
CA ARG A 2 5.65 17.28 -21.50
C ARG A 2 5.84 16.08 -20.58
N PHE A 3 4.81 15.24 -20.48
CA PHE A 3 4.86 14.08 -19.60
C PHE A 3 5.13 12.82 -20.44
N ASP A 4 6.32 12.26 -20.27
CA ASP A 4 6.76 11.05 -20.96
C ASP A 4 7.06 9.96 -19.93
N ALA A 5 6.44 8.79 -20.10
CA ALA A 5 6.62 7.63 -19.23
C ALA A 5 7.05 6.39 -20.03
N GLU A 6 8.01 5.67 -19.50
CA GLU A 6 8.33 4.29 -19.91
C GLU A 6 7.60 3.32 -19.00
N VAL A 7 6.96 2.31 -19.57
CA VAL A 7 6.26 1.25 -18.84
C VAL A 7 6.91 -0.08 -19.17
N ILE A 8 7.30 -0.82 -18.14
CA ILE A 8 7.81 -2.18 -18.33
C ILE A 8 6.63 -3.15 -18.22
N LEU A 9 6.29 -3.76 -19.33
CA LEU A 9 5.25 -4.76 -19.46
C LEU A 9 5.85 -6.04 -20.05
N ASN A 10 6.09 -7.04 -19.21
CA ASN A 10 6.71 -8.28 -19.63
C ASN A 10 5.82 -9.51 -19.41
N ALA A 11 6.13 -10.60 -20.11
CA ALA A 11 5.37 -11.86 -20.08
C ALA A 11 5.35 -12.56 -18.71
N GLU A 12 6.23 -12.18 -17.80
CA GLU A 12 6.29 -12.77 -16.45
C GLU A 12 5.22 -12.21 -15.51
N GLN A 13 4.55 -11.12 -15.87
CA GLN A 13 3.47 -10.55 -15.07
C GLN A 13 2.25 -11.49 -15.12
N SER A 14 1.48 -11.53 -14.01
CA SER A 14 0.23 -12.28 -13.99
C SER A 14 -0.77 -11.67 -14.99
N LYS A 15 -1.69 -12.48 -15.52
CA LYS A 15 -2.77 -11.98 -16.41
C LYS A 15 -3.54 -10.82 -15.79
N THR A 16 -3.85 -10.89 -14.50
CA THR A 16 -4.54 -9.80 -13.78
C THR A 16 -3.69 -8.53 -13.74
N ALA A 17 -2.40 -8.64 -13.39
CA ALA A 17 -1.49 -7.49 -13.39
C ALA A 17 -1.37 -6.85 -14.79
N HIS A 18 -1.33 -7.69 -15.82
CA HIS A 18 -1.27 -7.23 -17.21
C HIS A 18 -2.51 -6.44 -17.62
N LEU A 19 -3.71 -6.97 -17.30
CA LEU A 19 -4.98 -6.28 -17.59
C LEU A 19 -5.11 -4.95 -16.86
N LEU A 20 -4.77 -4.94 -15.56
CA LEU A 20 -4.82 -3.71 -14.76
C LEU A 20 -3.81 -2.67 -15.26
N LEU A 21 -2.59 -3.09 -15.54
CA LEU A 21 -1.55 -2.20 -16.06
C LEU A 21 -1.92 -1.63 -17.43
N GLN A 22 -2.57 -2.42 -18.30
CA GLN A 22 -3.06 -1.93 -19.59
C GLN A 22 -4.10 -0.81 -19.41
N GLY A 23 -5.08 -0.98 -18.50
CA GLY A 23 -6.05 0.07 -18.17
C GLY A 23 -5.39 1.35 -17.65
N LEU A 24 -4.35 1.20 -16.81
CA LEU A 24 -3.58 2.34 -16.29
C LEU A 24 -2.77 3.05 -17.40
N ILE A 25 -2.23 2.30 -18.38
CA ILE A 25 -1.55 2.85 -19.57
C ILE A 25 -2.53 3.65 -20.43
N ASP A 26 -3.71 3.10 -20.69
CA ASP A 26 -4.72 3.76 -21.49
C ASP A 26 -5.23 5.04 -20.80
N GLY A 27 -5.43 4.99 -19.49
CA GLY A 27 -5.73 6.17 -18.68
C GLY A 27 -4.63 7.23 -18.73
N ALA A 28 -3.35 6.84 -18.71
CA ALA A 28 -2.23 7.76 -18.87
C ALA A 28 -2.28 8.50 -20.22
N ARG A 29 -2.54 7.78 -21.28
CA ARG A 29 -2.69 8.34 -22.64
C ARG A 29 -3.86 9.32 -22.73
N LEU A 30 -5.01 8.98 -22.15
CA LEU A 30 -6.18 9.86 -22.07
C LEU A 30 -5.87 11.13 -21.27
N ALA A 31 -5.04 11.04 -20.23
CA ALA A 31 -4.57 12.19 -19.45
C ALA A 31 -3.40 12.96 -20.12
N GLY A 32 -3.09 12.66 -21.38
CA GLY A 32 -2.06 13.38 -22.15
C GLY A 32 -0.61 12.98 -21.82
N VAL A 33 -0.40 11.85 -21.16
CA VAL A 33 0.94 11.27 -20.93
C VAL A 33 1.34 10.45 -22.14
N ARG A 34 2.51 10.72 -22.71
CA ARG A 34 3.07 9.89 -23.78
C ARG A 34 3.71 8.65 -23.16
N VAL A 35 3.12 7.48 -23.44
CA VAL A 35 3.56 6.21 -22.86
C VAL A 35 4.26 5.36 -23.91
N THR A 36 5.51 5.00 -23.63
CA THR A 36 6.27 3.99 -24.35
C THR A 36 6.22 2.69 -23.56
N VAL A 37 5.75 1.62 -24.18
CA VAL A 37 5.70 0.28 -23.58
C VAL A 37 6.89 -0.51 -24.06
N SER A 38 7.64 -1.10 -23.13
CA SER A 38 8.82 -1.94 -23.42
C SER A 38 8.82 -3.21 -22.58
N GLU A 39 9.50 -4.24 -23.04
CA GLU A 39 9.71 -5.46 -22.24
C GLU A 39 10.85 -5.32 -21.25
N ARG A 40 11.79 -4.40 -21.52
CA ARG A 40 12.99 -4.17 -20.73
C ARG A 40 13.15 -2.68 -20.47
N TYR A 41 13.72 -2.36 -19.32
CA TYR A 41 14.05 -0.99 -18.95
C TYR A 41 15.08 -0.39 -19.91
N SER A 42 14.80 0.81 -20.42
CA SER A 42 15.70 1.56 -21.33
C SER A 42 16.22 2.87 -20.72
N GLY A 43 15.51 3.45 -19.76
CA GLY A 43 15.84 4.75 -19.18
C GLY A 43 15.60 5.94 -20.10
N ALA A 44 14.86 5.75 -21.20
CA ALA A 44 14.67 6.78 -22.22
C ALA A 44 13.64 7.87 -21.85
N ALA A 45 12.81 7.63 -20.84
CA ALA A 45 11.78 8.56 -20.39
C ALA A 45 12.11 9.10 -18.99
N PRO A 46 11.69 10.33 -18.64
CA PRO A 46 11.89 10.89 -17.31
C PRO A 46 11.09 10.17 -16.22
N TRP A 47 10.02 9.47 -16.59
CA TRP A 47 9.19 8.70 -15.67
C TRP A 47 9.23 7.22 -16.01
N LEU A 48 9.35 6.38 -14.99
CA LEU A 48 9.26 4.93 -15.10
C LEU A 48 7.99 4.46 -14.39
N MET A 49 7.10 3.79 -15.09
CA MET A 49 5.90 3.17 -14.54
C MET A 49 6.13 1.68 -14.33
N LEU A 50 5.88 1.19 -13.12
CA LEU A 50 6.08 -0.20 -12.73
C LEU A 50 4.82 -0.77 -12.06
N TRP A 51 4.62 -2.09 -12.23
CA TRP A 51 3.66 -2.88 -11.46
C TRP A 51 4.38 -3.83 -10.52
N GLY A 52 4.22 -3.59 -9.21
CA GLY A 52 4.84 -4.38 -8.17
C GLY A 52 6.37 -4.32 -8.21
N VAL A 53 7.00 -4.23 -7.07
CA VAL A 53 8.48 -4.27 -6.96
C VAL A 53 8.97 -5.59 -6.38
N GLY A 54 8.09 -6.54 -6.28
CA GLY A 54 8.43 -7.79 -5.62
C GLY A 54 9.19 -8.79 -6.50
N ARG A 55 9.76 -8.38 -7.63
CA ARG A 55 10.63 -9.17 -8.51
C ARG A 55 11.93 -8.43 -8.70
N GLU A 56 13.00 -9.14 -9.00
CA GLU A 56 14.34 -8.58 -9.13
C GLU A 56 14.45 -7.55 -10.27
N ALA A 57 13.95 -7.87 -11.46
CA ALA A 57 14.06 -6.98 -12.61
C ALA A 57 13.36 -5.62 -12.43
N PRO A 58 12.09 -5.54 -11.96
CA PRO A 58 11.48 -4.25 -11.63
C PRO A 58 12.19 -3.48 -10.52
N LEU A 59 12.75 -4.17 -9.52
CA LEU A 59 13.50 -3.52 -8.45
C LEU A 59 14.79 -2.88 -8.97
N ILE A 60 15.55 -3.61 -9.79
CA ILE A 60 16.78 -3.10 -10.42
C ILE A 60 16.45 -1.89 -11.32
N ALA A 61 15.43 -2.00 -12.16
CA ALA A 61 15.01 -0.90 -13.03
C ALA A 61 14.64 0.36 -12.23
N ARG A 62 13.90 0.19 -11.11
CA ARG A 62 13.56 1.28 -10.19
C ARG A 62 14.79 1.96 -9.63
N GLU A 63 15.71 1.19 -9.08
CA GLU A 63 16.95 1.71 -8.48
C GLU A 63 17.80 2.45 -9.50
N GLN A 64 17.99 1.89 -10.69
CA GLN A 64 18.72 2.53 -11.78
C GLN A 64 18.06 3.84 -12.22
N HIS A 65 16.72 3.86 -12.35
CA HIS A 65 15.98 5.03 -12.79
C HIS A 65 16.06 6.18 -11.76
N LEU A 66 15.87 5.88 -10.49
CA LEU A 66 16.02 6.84 -9.40
C LEU A 66 17.46 7.36 -9.29
N ALA A 67 18.46 6.50 -9.43
CA ALA A 67 19.88 6.90 -9.41
C ALA A 67 20.25 7.81 -10.60
N ALA A 68 19.57 7.67 -11.73
CA ALA A 68 19.71 8.55 -12.90
C ALA A 68 18.93 9.88 -12.75
N GLY A 69 18.26 10.13 -11.62
CA GLY A 69 17.45 11.33 -11.38
C GLY A 69 16.05 11.29 -12.00
N GLY A 70 15.62 10.14 -12.50
CA GLY A 70 14.25 9.93 -12.99
C GLY A 70 13.26 9.76 -11.84
N ARG A 71 11.96 9.74 -12.17
CA ARG A 71 10.85 9.56 -11.23
C ARG A 71 10.18 8.22 -11.47
N VAL A 72 9.79 7.54 -10.42
CA VAL A 72 9.15 6.22 -10.51
C VAL A 72 7.70 6.29 -10.04
N ILE A 73 6.78 5.84 -10.90
CA ILE A 73 5.36 5.68 -10.59
C ILE A 73 5.11 4.19 -10.39
N HIS A 74 4.92 3.81 -9.16
CA HIS A 74 4.78 2.41 -8.77
C HIS A 74 3.30 2.09 -8.50
N TRP A 75 2.75 1.15 -9.27
CA TRP A 75 1.42 0.60 -9.09
C TRP A 75 1.47 -0.78 -8.47
N ASP A 76 0.50 -1.09 -7.62
CA ASP A 76 0.30 -2.41 -7.01
C ASP A 76 -1.16 -2.56 -6.57
N MET A 77 -1.52 -3.71 -6.00
CA MET A 77 -2.84 -3.93 -5.40
C MET A 77 -3.14 -2.89 -4.32
N GLY A 78 -4.37 -2.41 -4.30
CA GLY A 78 -4.81 -1.35 -3.39
C GLY A 78 -4.70 -1.66 -1.91
N TYR A 79 -4.91 -0.64 -1.11
CA TYR A 79 -4.88 -0.73 0.35
C TYR A 79 -6.20 -1.25 0.92
N ILE A 80 -7.31 -0.82 0.34
CA ILE A 80 -8.69 -1.13 0.74
C ILE A 80 -9.37 -1.93 -0.37
N GLY A 81 -10.25 -2.87 -0.04
CA GLY A 81 -11.00 -3.67 -1.02
C GLY A 81 -10.13 -4.59 -1.88
N ARG A 82 -9.07 -5.12 -1.33
CA ARG A 82 -8.02 -5.91 -2.03
C ARG A 82 -8.53 -7.21 -2.62
N GLY A 83 -7.89 -7.66 -3.71
CA GLY A 83 -7.99 -9.05 -4.18
C GLY A 83 -9.07 -9.33 -5.21
N LYS A 84 -9.84 -8.34 -5.65
CA LYS A 84 -10.84 -8.47 -6.73
C LYS A 84 -10.30 -7.85 -8.01
N ILE A 85 -10.85 -8.22 -9.17
CA ILE A 85 -10.43 -7.69 -10.47
C ILE A 85 -10.85 -6.22 -10.66
N ASP A 86 -11.93 -5.82 -10.00
CA ASP A 86 -12.47 -4.47 -9.93
C ASP A 86 -11.94 -3.68 -8.72
N ALA A 87 -10.96 -4.23 -8.01
CA ALA A 87 -10.37 -3.60 -6.84
C ALA A 87 -9.54 -2.37 -7.22
N HIS A 88 -9.36 -1.48 -6.25
CA HIS A 88 -8.44 -0.37 -6.39
C HIS A 88 -6.99 -0.85 -6.56
N CYS A 89 -6.26 -0.14 -7.39
CA CYS A 89 -4.81 -0.21 -7.50
C CYS A 89 -4.21 0.94 -6.70
N ARG A 90 -3.24 0.68 -5.86
CA ARG A 90 -2.49 1.76 -5.20
C ARG A 90 -1.47 2.35 -6.17
N VAL A 91 -1.18 3.62 -6.01
CA VAL A 91 -0.07 4.30 -6.68
C VAL A 91 0.86 4.91 -5.65
N CYS A 92 2.16 4.92 -5.94
CA CYS A 92 3.16 5.60 -5.14
C CYS A 92 4.16 6.28 -6.09
N ILE A 93 4.78 7.35 -5.63
CA ILE A 93 5.80 8.08 -6.39
C ILE A 93 7.14 7.93 -5.65
N ASP A 94 8.16 7.40 -6.33
CA ASP A 94 9.54 7.20 -5.88
C ASP A 94 9.72 6.27 -4.68
N HIS A 95 8.65 5.97 -3.94
CA HIS A 95 8.64 5.15 -2.73
C HIS A 95 7.68 3.98 -2.83
N ASP A 96 7.76 3.02 -1.90
CA ASP A 96 6.85 1.87 -1.86
C ASP A 96 5.47 2.23 -1.26
N HIS A 97 5.42 3.31 -0.48
CA HIS A 97 4.22 3.80 0.17
C HIS A 97 4.17 5.34 0.14
N PRO A 98 2.96 5.94 0.01
CA PRO A 98 2.80 7.38 -0.23
C PRO A 98 2.87 8.24 1.04
N TRP A 99 3.13 7.68 2.22
CA TRP A 99 3.01 8.39 3.50
C TRP A 99 3.82 9.70 3.59
N ARG A 100 4.93 9.80 2.86
CA ARG A 100 5.75 11.03 2.78
C ARG A 100 5.08 12.16 2.01
N LEU A 101 4.10 11.82 1.17
CA LEU A 101 3.36 12.76 0.33
C LEU A 101 1.98 13.10 0.90
N PHE A 102 1.61 12.52 2.04
CA PHE A 102 0.29 12.77 2.64
C PHE A 102 0.10 14.22 3.07
N GLU A 103 1.13 14.92 3.52
CA GLU A 103 1.00 16.35 3.86
C GLU A 103 0.62 17.22 2.65
N ARG A 104 1.04 16.81 1.46
CA ARG A 104 0.69 17.48 0.20
C ARG A 104 -0.68 17.03 -0.35
N THR A 105 -1.19 15.89 0.12
CA THR A 105 -2.48 15.34 -0.32
C THR A 105 -3.61 16.00 0.42
N ARG A 106 -4.52 16.68 -0.28
CA ARG A 106 -5.71 17.27 0.34
C ARG A 106 -6.67 16.16 0.78
N PRO A 107 -7.14 16.14 2.05
CA PRO A 107 -8.15 15.20 2.48
C PRO A 107 -9.51 15.61 1.90
N ASP A 108 -10.08 14.78 1.04
CA ASP A 108 -11.38 15.02 0.43
C ASP A 108 -12.43 14.04 0.98
N PRO A 109 -13.47 14.53 1.67
CA PRO A 109 -14.56 13.70 2.15
C PRO A 109 -15.25 12.91 1.02
N ALA A 110 -15.52 13.55 -0.12
CA ALA A 110 -16.23 12.91 -1.23
C ALA A 110 -15.47 11.70 -1.78
N ARG A 111 -14.13 11.78 -1.85
CA ARG A 111 -13.31 10.63 -2.28
C ARG A 111 -13.40 9.46 -1.29
N TRP A 112 -13.40 9.74 0.03
CA TRP A 112 -13.58 8.72 1.05
C TRP A 112 -14.97 8.06 0.98
N GLU A 113 -16.01 8.84 0.78
CA GLU A 113 -17.39 8.33 0.68
C GLU A 113 -17.58 7.32 -0.45
N THR A 114 -16.81 7.40 -1.54
CA THR A 114 -16.87 6.42 -2.64
C THR A 114 -16.47 5.01 -2.22
N PHE A 115 -15.75 4.85 -1.11
CA PHE A 115 -15.38 3.54 -0.60
C PHE A 115 -16.49 2.85 0.19
N GLY A 116 -17.54 3.57 0.58
CA GLY A 116 -18.70 3.02 1.30
C GLY A 116 -18.33 2.38 2.65
N LEU A 117 -17.36 2.94 3.35
CA LEU A 117 -16.84 2.42 4.61
C LEU A 117 -17.02 3.44 5.73
N ASP A 118 -17.50 2.96 6.87
CA ASP A 118 -17.60 3.73 8.10
C ASP A 118 -16.44 3.39 9.04
N LEU A 119 -16.02 4.39 9.81
CA LEU A 119 -15.13 4.16 10.94
C LEU A 119 -15.86 3.39 12.03
N ARG A 120 -15.18 2.41 12.61
CA ARG A 120 -15.68 1.60 13.73
C ARG A 120 -14.85 1.85 14.98
N GLU A 121 -15.33 1.33 16.10
CA GLU A 121 -14.66 1.37 17.41
C GLU A 121 -14.66 -0.06 17.98
N ASP A 122 -13.99 -0.97 17.26
CA ASP A 122 -13.95 -2.40 17.60
C ASP A 122 -12.91 -2.75 18.66
N ALA A 123 -12.11 -1.78 19.14
CA ALA A 123 -11.06 -2.02 20.12
C ALA A 123 -11.63 -2.47 21.48
N SER A 124 -10.92 -3.40 22.12
CA SER A 124 -11.16 -3.78 23.52
C SER A 124 -9.88 -3.57 24.35
N PRO A 125 -9.91 -2.78 25.42
CA PRO A 125 -8.73 -2.55 26.27
C PRO A 125 -8.11 -3.83 26.83
N ASP A 126 -8.92 -4.85 27.10
CA ASP A 126 -8.50 -6.15 27.62
C ASP A 126 -8.39 -7.22 26.53
N GLY A 127 -8.50 -6.81 25.26
CA GLY A 127 -8.43 -7.70 24.12
C GLY A 127 -7.03 -8.25 23.84
N HIS A 128 -6.98 -9.17 22.90
CA HIS A 128 -5.73 -9.75 22.41
C HIS A 128 -4.88 -8.75 21.61
N ILE A 129 -3.62 -9.09 21.39
CA ILE A 129 -2.70 -8.33 20.56
C ILE A 129 -2.46 -9.12 19.26
N VAL A 130 -2.66 -8.50 18.12
CA VAL A 130 -2.40 -9.12 16.82
C VAL A 130 -1.01 -8.72 16.31
N VAL A 131 -0.17 -9.71 16.02
CA VAL A 131 1.10 -9.50 15.30
C VAL A 131 0.93 -9.96 13.86
N ALA A 132 0.86 -9.02 12.93
CA ALA A 132 0.75 -9.32 11.51
C ALA A 132 2.11 -9.70 10.94
N CYS A 133 2.29 -11.01 10.69
CA CYS A 133 3.55 -11.60 10.24
C CYS A 133 3.91 -11.16 8.82
N LEU A 134 5.20 -11.11 8.56
CA LEU A 134 5.77 -10.77 7.26
C LEU A 134 5.61 -11.95 6.29
N GLY A 135 5.42 -11.64 5.02
CA GLY A 135 5.53 -12.66 3.97
C GLY A 135 7.00 -13.03 3.73
N ARG A 136 7.30 -14.29 3.39
CA ARG A 136 8.66 -14.79 3.11
C ARG A 136 9.46 -13.89 2.18
N LYS A 137 8.80 -13.29 1.18
CA LYS A 137 9.41 -12.38 0.22
C LYS A 137 9.88 -11.08 0.90
N SER A 138 9.04 -10.45 1.73
CA SER A 138 9.41 -9.25 2.48
C SER A 138 10.56 -9.52 3.44
N VAL A 139 10.54 -10.66 4.13
CA VAL A 139 11.65 -11.08 5.01
C VAL A 139 12.96 -11.13 4.23
N LYS A 140 12.99 -11.86 3.10
CA LYS A 140 14.19 -12.02 2.28
C LYS A 140 14.69 -10.70 1.68
N MET A 141 13.77 -9.88 1.13
CA MET A 141 14.14 -8.64 0.45
C MET A 141 14.63 -7.54 1.39
N LEU A 142 14.12 -7.52 2.63
CA LEU A 142 14.39 -6.46 3.60
C LEU A 142 15.31 -6.90 4.74
N GLY A 143 15.79 -8.15 4.74
CA GLY A 143 16.66 -8.67 5.81
C GLY A 143 15.98 -8.67 7.18
N LEU A 144 14.69 -9.06 7.24
CA LEU A 144 13.86 -8.94 8.45
C LEU A 144 13.66 -10.27 9.19
N GLU A 145 14.61 -11.18 9.08
CA GLU A 145 14.58 -12.46 9.80
C GLU A 145 14.41 -12.24 11.32
N GLY A 146 13.48 -12.99 11.91
CA GLY A 146 13.18 -12.93 13.35
C GLY A 146 12.53 -11.63 13.82
N TRP A 147 12.00 -10.78 12.91
CA TRP A 147 11.30 -9.56 13.28
C TRP A 147 10.08 -9.86 14.18
N GLU A 148 9.28 -10.86 13.81
CA GLU A 148 8.09 -11.27 14.58
C GLU A 148 8.45 -11.68 16.01
N ASP A 149 9.50 -12.47 16.19
CA ASP A 149 9.90 -12.96 17.51
C ASP A 149 10.40 -11.81 18.40
N ARG A 150 11.13 -10.86 17.80
CA ARG A 150 11.55 -9.64 18.51
C ARG A 150 10.35 -8.78 18.88
N ALA A 151 9.38 -8.62 17.99
CA ALA A 151 8.14 -7.88 18.29
C ALA A 151 7.34 -8.54 19.42
N ILE A 152 7.13 -9.87 19.36
CA ILE A 152 6.43 -10.63 20.40
C ILE A 152 7.17 -10.55 21.73
N LYS A 153 8.50 -10.62 21.73
CA LYS A 153 9.29 -10.48 22.98
C LYS A 153 9.06 -9.12 23.63
N ARG A 154 9.09 -8.02 22.84
CA ARG A 154 8.80 -6.67 23.35
C ARG A 154 7.38 -6.56 23.89
N LEU A 155 6.39 -7.14 23.20
CA LEU A 155 4.99 -7.10 23.60
C LEU A 155 4.74 -7.87 24.91
N ARG A 156 5.37 -9.03 25.10
CA ARG A 156 5.28 -9.78 26.36
C ARG A 156 5.87 -9.02 27.56
N GLN A 157 6.91 -8.22 27.33
CA GLN A 157 7.47 -7.35 28.38
C GLN A 157 6.55 -6.17 28.69
N ARG A 158 5.94 -5.56 27.69
CA ARG A 158 5.05 -4.40 27.84
C ARG A 158 3.66 -4.77 28.35
N PHE A 159 3.17 -5.93 27.99
CA PHE A 159 1.84 -6.44 28.32
C PHE A 159 1.92 -7.86 28.89
N PRO A 160 2.41 -8.03 30.13
CA PRO A 160 2.50 -9.35 30.76
C PRO A 160 1.12 -10.03 30.79
N GLY A 161 1.06 -11.29 30.38
CA GLY A 161 -0.18 -12.07 30.39
C GLY A 161 -1.16 -11.79 29.22
N ALA A 162 -0.88 -10.82 28.34
CA ALA A 162 -1.75 -10.59 27.19
C ALA A 162 -1.70 -11.77 26.20
N ASP A 163 -2.86 -12.11 25.65
CA ASP A 163 -2.95 -13.05 24.54
C ASP A 163 -2.36 -12.40 23.27
N ILE A 164 -1.41 -13.09 22.62
CA ILE A 164 -0.73 -12.59 21.42
C ILE A 164 -1.02 -13.54 20.27
N VAL A 165 -1.82 -13.07 19.31
CA VAL A 165 -2.22 -13.80 18.12
C VAL A 165 -1.26 -13.48 16.98
N ARG A 166 -0.55 -14.50 16.45
CA ARG A 166 0.26 -14.39 15.23
C ARG A 166 -0.67 -14.53 14.02
N ARG A 167 -0.74 -13.49 13.20
CA ARG A 167 -1.51 -13.49 11.95
C ARG A 167 -0.57 -13.72 10.78
N GLU A 168 -0.45 -14.96 10.37
CA GLU A 168 0.37 -15.33 9.22
C GLU A 168 -0.32 -14.98 7.89
N LYS A 169 0.48 -14.63 6.87
CA LYS A 169 -0.04 -14.53 5.50
C LYS A 169 -0.28 -15.93 4.95
N PRO A 170 -1.41 -16.18 4.26
CA PRO A 170 -1.62 -17.46 3.61
C PRO A 170 -0.48 -17.75 2.63
N THR A 171 0.09 -18.94 2.75
CA THR A 171 1.20 -19.40 1.89
C THR A 171 0.71 -19.88 0.52
N SER A 172 -0.56 -20.18 0.40
CA SER A 172 -1.23 -20.54 -0.86
C SER A 172 -2.69 -20.11 -0.84
N ARG A 173 -3.33 -20.06 -2.02
CA ARG A 173 -4.76 -19.77 -2.17
C ARG A 173 -5.67 -20.85 -1.57
N HIS A 174 -5.12 -22.00 -1.23
CA HIS A 174 -5.87 -23.15 -0.68
C HIS A 174 -5.85 -23.20 0.86
N VAL A 175 -5.07 -22.32 1.50
CA VAL A 175 -5.07 -22.21 2.97
C VAL A 175 -6.14 -21.23 3.37
N SER A 176 -7.21 -21.73 3.99
CA SER A 176 -8.23 -20.88 4.60
C SER A 176 -7.64 -20.23 5.86
N VAL A 177 -7.67 -18.93 5.90
CA VAL A 177 -7.31 -18.14 7.08
C VAL A 177 -8.47 -17.19 7.37
N PRO A 178 -8.76 -16.89 8.64
CA PRO A 178 -9.82 -15.95 8.98
C PRO A 178 -9.61 -14.59 8.27
N PRO A 179 -10.67 -13.91 7.85
CA PRO A 179 -10.60 -12.54 7.36
C PRO A 179 -9.86 -11.66 8.39
N ILE A 180 -9.12 -10.67 7.91
CA ILE A 180 -8.36 -9.80 8.81
C ILE A 180 -9.28 -9.05 9.77
N GLU A 181 -10.44 -8.66 9.32
CA GLU A 181 -11.48 -7.96 10.07
C GLU A 181 -11.93 -8.77 11.29
N ASP A 182 -12.03 -10.09 11.17
CA ASP A 182 -12.41 -10.98 12.27
C ASP A 182 -11.27 -11.13 13.28
N VAL A 183 -10.02 -11.12 12.80
CA VAL A 183 -8.84 -11.27 13.66
C VAL A 183 -8.58 -10.00 14.48
N ILE A 184 -8.85 -8.80 13.93
CA ILE A 184 -8.63 -7.53 14.63
C ILE A 184 -9.81 -7.09 15.49
N ARG A 185 -11.00 -7.66 15.29
CA ARG A 185 -12.18 -7.33 16.09
C ARG A 185 -11.95 -7.67 17.56
N GLY A 186 -12.15 -6.69 18.44
CA GLY A 186 -11.90 -6.84 19.87
C GLY A 186 -10.42 -6.92 20.26
N ALA A 187 -9.49 -6.69 19.33
CA ALA A 187 -8.09 -6.56 19.69
C ALA A 187 -7.83 -5.25 20.43
N ARG A 188 -6.85 -5.24 21.33
CA ARG A 188 -6.36 -4.03 21.99
C ARG A 188 -5.28 -3.32 21.17
N LEU A 189 -4.56 -4.06 20.33
CA LEU A 189 -3.43 -3.54 19.55
C LEU A 189 -3.16 -4.43 18.35
N VAL A 190 -2.85 -3.81 17.21
CA VAL A 190 -2.29 -4.49 16.03
C VAL A 190 -0.84 -4.05 15.84
N VAL A 191 0.09 -4.98 15.70
CA VAL A 191 1.51 -4.69 15.48
C VAL A 191 1.95 -5.28 14.15
N CYS A 192 2.56 -4.47 13.30
CA CYS A 192 3.07 -4.90 12.01
C CYS A 192 4.34 -4.13 11.62
N ARG A 193 5.09 -4.63 10.63
CA ARG A 193 6.24 -3.89 10.07
C ARG A 193 5.78 -2.86 9.04
N HIS A 194 5.05 -3.31 8.00
CA HIS A 194 4.56 -2.48 6.88
C HIS A 194 3.27 -3.06 6.27
N SER A 195 2.50 -3.80 7.07
CA SER A 195 1.30 -4.48 6.57
C SER A 195 0.12 -3.52 6.44
N ASN A 196 -0.69 -3.76 5.40
CA ASN A 196 -1.99 -3.09 5.26
C ASN A 196 -2.96 -3.42 6.42
N CYS A 197 -2.66 -4.40 7.29
CA CYS A 197 -3.43 -4.65 8.51
C CYS A 197 -3.52 -3.42 9.42
N ALA A 198 -2.54 -2.51 9.38
CA ALA A 198 -2.62 -1.24 10.10
C ALA A 198 -3.71 -0.32 9.55
N ILE A 199 -4.00 -0.39 8.23
CA ILE A 199 -5.10 0.35 7.62
C ILE A 199 -6.44 -0.27 8.02
N ASP A 200 -6.52 -1.61 8.00
CA ASP A 200 -7.70 -2.33 8.46
C ASP A 200 -7.99 -2.01 9.95
N ALA A 201 -6.94 -1.92 10.78
CA ALA A 201 -7.02 -1.51 12.17
C ALA A 201 -7.47 -0.04 12.32
N ALA A 202 -6.97 0.88 11.50
CA ALA A 202 -7.40 2.27 11.50
C ALA A 202 -8.90 2.41 11.18
N ILE A 203 -9.42 1.65 10.23
CA ILE A 203 -10.86 1.60 9.91
C ILE A 203 -11.65 1.02 11.07
N ALA A 204 -11.16 -0.06 11.68
CA ALA A 204 -11.81 -0.75 12.80
C ALA A 204 -11.73 0.00 14.14
N GLY A 205 -10.98 1.08 14.27
CA GLY A 205 -10.78 1.78 15.53
C GLY A 205 -9.86 1.04 16.51
N VAL A 206 -9.05 0.12 16.03
CA VAL A 206 -8.09 -0.60 16.86
C VAL A 206 -6.73 0.07 16.78
N PRO A 207 -6.13 0.49 17.90
CA PRO A 207 -4.78 1.05 17.92
C PRO A 207 -3.78 0.14 17.25
N PHE A 208 -2.77 0.72 16.58
CA PHE A 208 -1.75 -0.07 15.94
C PHE A 208 -0.35 0.55 16.05
N GLU A 209 0.65 -0.28 15.89
CA GLU A 209 2.06 0.08 15.73
C GLU A 209 2.55 -0.46 14.39
N CYS A 210 3.17 0.41 13.59
CA CYS A 210 3.89 -0.03 12.40
C CYS A 210 5.20 0.75 12.26
N GLU A 211 6.21 0.10 11.67
CA GLU A 211 7.54 0.70 11.51
C GLU A 211 7.71 1.32 10.11
N ASP A 212 6.79 1.01 9.18
CA ASP A 212 6.76 1.49 7.82
C ASP A 212 5.37 1.21 7.20
N GLY A 213 5.19 1.49 5.91
CA GLY A 213 3.93 1.27 5.22
C GLY A 213 3.08 2.54 5.14
N ALA A 214 1.94 2.45 4.44
CA ALA A 214 1.09 3.63 4.24
C ALA A 214 0.55 4.20 5.57
N ALA A 215 0.26 3.34 6.55
CA ALA A 215 -0.26 3.74 7.85
C ALA A 215 0.81 4.36 8.78
N TYR A 216 2.09 4.34 8.40
CA TYR A 216 3.16 4.91 9.22
C TYR A 216 2.95 6.41 9.51
N TRP A 217 2.31 7.13 8.59
CA TRP A 217 1.92 8.53 8.81
C TRP A 217 0.99 8.71 10.02
N LEU A 218 -0.01 7.83 10.18
CA LEU A 218 -0.91 7.84 11.33
C LEU A 218 -0.24 7.31 12.61
N ALA A 219 0.67 6.34 12.48
CA ALA A 219 1.40 5.78 13.63
C ALA A 219 2.29 6.80 14.36
N GLN A 220 2.58 7.95 13.73
CA GLN A 220 3.34 9.06 14.31
C GLN A 220 2.45 10.15 14.93
N ARG A 221 1.15 9.89 15.06
CA ARG A 221 0.13 10.83 15.54
C ARG A 221 -0.73 10.19 16.61
N ASP A 222 -1.47 10.99 17.35
CA ASP A 222 -2.47 10.49 18.28
C ASP A 222 -3.54 9.70 17.52
N PHE A 223 -3.89 8.55 18.05
CA PHE A 223 -4.88 7.65 17.44
C PHE A 223 -6.31 8.11 17.81
N THR A 224 -6.72 9.24 17.27
CA THR A 224 -8.06 9.82 17.45
C THR A 224 -8.94 9.54 16.23
N PRO A 225 -10.28 9.56 16.36
CA PRO A 225 -11.19 9.44 15.23
C PRO A 225 -10.88 10.47 14.11
N ASP A 226 -10.57 11.71 14.47
CA ASP A 226 -10.26 12.78 13.51
C ASP A 226 -8.97 12.49 12.73
N ASN A 227 -7.89 12.07 13.40
CA ASN A 227 -6.63 11.71 12.75
C ASN A 227 -6.78 10.45 11.88
N ARG A 228 -7.59 9.49 12.31
CA ARG A 228 -7.91 8.30 11.51
C ARG A 228 -8.65 8.68 10.23
N LEU A 229 -9.64 9.55 10.35
CA LEU A 229 -10.44 10.01 9.21
C LEU A 229 -9.59 10.85 8.26
N ASP A 230 -8.77 11.76 8.75
CA ASP A 230 -7.84 12.55 7.93
C ASP A 230 -6.86 11.65 7.16
N PHE A 231 -6.26 10.67 7.85
CA PHE A 231 -5.40 9.66 7.21
C PHE A 231 -6.11 8.92 6.07
N LEU A 232 -7.31 8.40 6.32
CA LEU A 232 -8.06 7.60 5.33
C LEU A 232 -8.51 8.46 4.14
N ARG A 233 -8.91 9.71 4.36
CA ARG A 233 -9.24 10.66 3.30
C ARG A 233 -8.04 10.96 2.40
N ARG A 234 -6.83 11.08 2.96
CA ARG A 234 -5.58 11.23 2.18
C ARG A 234 -5.23 9.94 1.46
N LEU A 235 -5.33 8.80 2.13
CA LEU A 235 -5.01 7.48 1.57
C LEU A 235 -5.85 7.15 0.33
N CYS A 236 -7.11 7.59 0.28
CA CYS A 236 -8.01 7.35 -0.83
C CYS A 236 -7.52 7.93 -2.16
N TRP A 237 -6.73 9.01 -2.14
CA TRP A 237 -6.10 9.58 -3.33
C TRP A 237 -4.91 8.77 -3.86
N TRP A 238 -4.41 7.82 -3.10
CA TRP A 238 -3.30 6.95 -3.48
C TRP A 238 -3.76 5.56 -3.90
N GLN A 239 -5.07 5.42 -4.20
CA GLN A 239 -5.62 4.20 -4.75
C GLN A 239 -6.83 4.48 -5.65
N TRP A 240 -6.81 3.87 -6.82
CA TRP A 240 -7.73 4.14 -7.92
C TRP A 240 -8.18 2.86 -8.57
N ARG A 241 -9.40 2.82 -9.05
CA ARG A 241 -9.85 1.74 -9.93
C ARG A 241 -9.23 1.96 -11.31
N HIS A 242 -9.11 0.89 -12.09
CA HIS A 242 -8.54 0.99 -13.44
C HIS A 242 -9.38 1.87 -14.39
N ASP A 243 -10.70 1.95 -14.19
CA ASP A 243 -11.61 2.82 -14.95
C ASP A 243 -11.53 4.30 -14.50
N GLU A 244 -10.93 4.58 -13.35
CA GLU A 244 -10.61 5.94 -12.87
C GLU A 244 -9.19 6.39 -13.28
N ALA A 245 -8.47 5.60 -14.07
CA ALA A 245 -7.07 5.85 -14.40
C ALA A 245 -6.79 7.26 -14.97
N PRO A 246 -7.63 7.88 -15.80
CA PRO A 246 -7.40 9.27 -16.25
C PRO A 246 -7.33 10.26 -15.06
N LEU A 247 -8.24 10.15 -14.10
CA LEU A 247 -8.24 10.99 -12.88
C LEU A 247 -7.03 10.73 -12.00
N ALA A 248 -6.63 9.45 -11.88
CA ALA A 248 -5.40 9.06 -11.18
C ALA A 248 -4.17 9.75 -11.78
N TRP A 249 -4.09 9.83 -13.09
CA TRP A 249 -2.97 10.48 -13.77
C TRP A 249 -2.99 12.01 -13.63
N GLU A 250 -4.16 12.65 -13.58
CA GLU A 250 -4.22 14.08 -13.25
C GLU A 250 -3.66 14.33 -11.83
N PHE A 251 -4.08 13.53 -10.86
CA PHE A 251 -3.53 13.59 -9.50
C PHE A 251 -2.01 13.34 -9.46
N ILE A 252 -1.50 12.33 -10.18
CA ILE A 252 -0.06 12.03 -10.26
C ILE A 252 0.70 13.22 -10.83
N LYS A 253 0.21 13.85 -11.90
CA LYS A 253 0.82 15.04 -12.51
C LYS A 253 0.88 16.20 -11.51
N GLU A 254 -0.20 16.44 -10.76
CA GLU A 254 -0.23 17.45 -9.69
C GLU A 254 0.86 17.17 -8.65
N MET A 255 0.97 15.93 -8.18
CA MET A 255 1.98 15.53 -7.19
C MET A 255 3.43 15.61 -7.71
N LEU A 256 3.64 15.55 -9.01
CA LEU A 256 4.96 15.61 -9.65
C LEU A 256 5.39 17.04 -10.02
N CYS A 257 4.45 17.98 -10.15
CA CYS A 257 4.73 19.34 -10.59
C CYS A 257 5.12 20.31 -9.45
N ASP A 258 4.89 19.92 -8.20
CA ASP A 258 5.27 20.65 -6.99
C ASP A 258 6.60 20.12 -6.41
#